data_d795e5ac2a1923fb1e28d1fdca08dd5a
#
_entry.id   d795e5ac2a1923fb1e28d1fdca08dd5a
#
_cell.length_a   1.000
_cell.length_b   1.000
_cell.length_c   1.000
_cell.angle_alpha   90.00
_cell.angle_beta   90.00
_cell.angle_gamma   90.00
#
_symmetry.space_group_name_H-M   'P 1'
#
loop_
_entity.id
_entity.type
_entity.pdbx_description
1 polymer ?
#
loop_
_entity_poly.entity_id
_entity_poly.type
_entity_poly.pdbx_seq_one_letter_code
_entity_poly.pdbx_strand_id
1 'polypeptide(L)'
;KYVIICVLSEYYLTREEPGMYQVIIVDDEPRILEGIIHLFPWNNFGFEVVASFTNGKEALEYINAHPQVDIVMTDIQMPVMTGIELSQKLKNEDIIVIFFSAYQDFEYARAAIINHVTDYLIKPMKYDAMSACFERIRKTLDEREKGHYLPYEANADEADYVTIVKNYIKSDYKTATLEAAASLVHYSPAYLSSAFKTDTGVSFSRYLLQVRMEQAMQMLSDRSVKFYEIADAVGYLNPKNLTRNFKEYYGITP
;
A
#
# COMPACT_ATOMS: atom_id res chain seq x y z
N LYS A 1 0.87 -0.19 -39.77
CA LYS A 1 0.16 0.51 -38.67
C LYS A 1 -1.23 -0.05 -38.35
N TYR A 2 -1.84 -0.87 -39.25
CA TYR A 2 -3.19 -1.45 -39.05
C TYR A 2 -3.18 -2.90 -38.52
N VAL A 3 -2.06 -3.60 -38.53
CA VAL A 3 -1.96 -5.02 -38.09
C VAL A 3 -1.89 -5.17 -36.58
N ILE A 4 -1.34 -4.18 -35.85
CA ILE A 4 -1.22 -4.23 -34.38
C ILE A 4 -2.57 -4.02 -33.71
N ILE A 5 -3.48 -3.24 -34.31
CA ILE A 5 -4.82 -2.97 -33.75
C ILE A 5 -5.74 -4.19 -33.84
N CYS A 6 -5.60 -5.04 -34.86
CA CYS A 6 -6.41 -6.27 -34.99
C CYS A 6 -6.01 -7.36 -33.97
N VAL A 7 -4.73 -7.49 -33.62
CA VAL A 7 -4.30 -8.52 -32.66
C VAL A 7 -4.73 -8.16 -31.23
N LEU A 8 -4.75 -6.88 -30.90
CA LEU A 8 -5.25 -6.43 -29.60
C LEU A 8 -6.79 -6.53 -29.48
N SER A 9 -7.53 -6.36 -30.59
CA SER A 9 -8.99 -6.49 -30.55
C SER A 9 -9.47 -7.93 -30.43
N GLU A 10 -8.75 -8.93 -30.92
CA GLU A 10 -9.10 -10.35 -30.74
C GLU A 10 -8.79 -10.86 -29.32
N TYR A 11 -7.81 -10.30 -28.63
CA TYR A 11 -7.50 -10.66 -27.25
C TYR A 11 -8.56 -10.16 -26.24
N TYR A 12 -9.24 -9.03 -26.54
CA TYR A 12 -10.27 -8.45 -25.67
C TYR A 12 -11.70 -8.94 -25.98
N LEU A 13 -11.92 -9.65 -27.09
CA LEU A 13 -13.28 -10.07 -27.53
C LEU A 13 -13.71 -11.47 -27.06
N THR A 14 -12.90 -12.18 -26.25
CA THR A 14 -13.19 -13.57 -25.86
C THR A 14 -13.58 -13.78 -24.39
N ARG A 15 -13.71 -12.75 -23.58
CA ARG A 15 -14.31 -12.88 -22.22
C ARG A 15 -15.80 -12.54 -22.28
N GLU A 16 -16.64 -13.52 -22.54
CA GLU A 16 -18.13 -13.41 -22.58
C GLU A 16 -18.79 -13.41 -21.18
N GLU A 17 -18.05 -13.64 -20.10
CA GLU A 17 -18.48 -13.43 -18.70
C GLU A 17 -17.33 -12.74 -17.95
N PRO A 18 -17.56 -11.97 -16.85
CA PRO A 18 -16.46 -11.45 -16.07
C PRO A 18 -15.70 -12.63 -15.45
N GLY A 19 -14.67 -13.08 -16.18
CA GLY A 19 -13.84 -14.19 -15.78
C GLY A 19 -13.15 -13.89 -14.46
N MET A 20 -12.85 -14.93 -13.67
CA MET A 20 -12.03 -14.78 -12.48
C MET A 20 -10.61 -14.41 -12.87
N TYR A 21 -10.03 -13.43 -12.18
CA TYR A 21 -8.63 -13.05 -12.36
C TYR A 21 -7.70 -14.14 -11.84
N GLN A 22 -6.66 -14.43 -12.60
CA GLN A 22 -5.75 -15.54 -12.32
C GLN A 22 -4.65 -15.13 -11.35
N VAL A 23 -4.54 -15.85 -10.25
CA VAL A 23 -3.55 -15.64 -9.19
C VAL A 23 -2.56 -16.82 -9.17
N ILE A 24 -1.28 -16.53 -9.09
CA ILE A 24 -0.28 -17.52 -8.66
C ILE A 24 0.27 -17.15 -7.28
N ILE A 25 0.60 -18.17 -6.48
CA ILE A 25 1.14 -17.99 -5.13
C ILE A 25 2.52 -18.66 -5.05
N VAL A 26 3.50 -17.94 -4.50
CA VAL A 26 4.89 -18.41 -4.43
C VAL A 26 5.40 -18.29 -3.00
N ASP A 27 5.75 -19.42 -2.38
CA ASP A 27 6.26 -19.49 -1.00
C ASP A 27 7.04 -20.79 -0.82
N ASP A 28 8.23 -20.75 -0.24
CA ASP A 28 9.05 -21.94 -0.05
C ASP A 28 8.54 -22.88 1.06
N GLU A 29 7.54 -22.44 1.84
CA GLU A 29 6.86 -23.25 2.84
C GLU A 29 5.54 -23.86 2.30
N PRO A 30 5.48 -25.17 1.95
CA PRO A 30 4.28 -25.79 1.39
C PRO A 30 3.03 -25.68 2.27
N ARG A 31 3.20 -25.66 3.59
CA ARG A 31 2.07 -25.49 4.54
C ARG A 31 1.43 -24.10 4.44
N ILE A 32 2.23 -23.09 4.15
CA ILE A 32 1.73 -21.72 3.96
C ILE A 32 0.96 -21.65 2.64
N LEU A 33 1.50 -22.24 1.56
CA LEU A 33 0.80 -22.34 0.27
C LEU A 33 -0.56 -23.03 0.43
N GLU A 34 -0.61 -24.21 1.06
CA GLU A 34 -1.86 -24.91 1.31
C GLU A 34 -2.85 -24.07 2.12
N GLY A 35 -2.35 -23.41 3.18
CA GLY A 35 -3.18 -22.54 4.02
C GLY A 35 -3.79 -21.39 3.23
N ILE A 36 -3.01 -20.67 2.44
CA ILE A 36 -3.48 -19.52 1.66
C ILE A 36 -4.47 -19.98 0.57
N ILE A 37 -4.15 -21.05 -0.14
CA ILE A 37 -4.98 -21.57 -1.25
C ILE A 37 -6.36 -22.03 -0.74
N HIS A 38 -6.41 -22.75 0.38
CA HIS A 38 -7.64 -23.40 0.83
C HIS A 38 -8.46 -22.61 1.86
N LEU A 39 -7.82 -21.71 2.63
CA LEU A 39 -8.52 -20.99 3.71
C LEU A 39 -9.11 -19.65 3.25
N PHE A 40 -8.60 -19.06 2.18
CA PHE A 40 -9.15 -17.81 1.65
C PHE A 40 -10.16 -18.10 0.53
N PRO A 41 -11.37 -17.51 0.57
CA PRO A 41 -12.43 -17.79 -0.39
C PRO A 41 -12.23 -17.00 -1.69
N TRP A 42 -11.22 -17.32 -2.46
CA TRP A 42 -10.77 -16.61 -3.68
C TRP A 42 -11.93 -16.27 -4.64
N ASN A 43 -12.80 -17.24 -4.89
CA ASN A 43 -13.92 -17.09 -5.83
C ASN A 43 -14.91 -16.01 -5.39
N ASN A 44 -15.09 -15.79 -4.08
CA ASN A 44 -15.98 -14.75 -3.57
C ASN A 44 -15.47 -13.34 -3.88
N PHE A 45 -14.16 -13.19 -4.12
CA PHE A 45 -13.52 -11.95 -4.50
C PHE A 45 -13.29 -11.82 -6.00
N GLY A 46 -13.66 -12.85 -6.79
CA GLY A 46 -13.49 -12.89 -8.24
C GLY A 46 -12.09 -13.28 -8.70
N PHE A 47 -11.38 -14.08 -7.90
CA PHE A 47 -10.06 -14.60 -8.21
C PHE A 47 -10.02 -16.12 -8.21
N GLU A 48 -9.09 -16.69 -8.98
CA GLU A 48 -8.79 -18.11 -9.02
C GLU A 48 -7.29 -18.34 -8.88
N VAL A 49 -6.89 -19.21 -7.95
CA VAL A 49 -5.49 -19.62 -7.83
C VAL A 49 -5.22 -20.72 -8.86
N VAL A 50 -4.50 -20.38 -9.92
CA VAL A 50 -4.24 -21.29 -11.05
C VAL A 50 -2.98 -22.12 -10.89
N ALA A 51 -2.02 -21.65 -10.08
CA ALA A 51 -0.79 -22.38 -9.79
C ALA A 51 -0.15 -21.89 -8.47
N SER A 52 0.74 -22.74 -7.92
CA SER A 52 1.58 -22.37 -6.78
C SER A 52 2.99 -22.95 -6.96
N PHE A 53 4.00 -22.25 -6.44
CA PHE A 53 5.42 -22.60 -6.61
C PHE A 53 6.17 -22.42 -5.30
N THR A 54 7.27 -23.16 -5.14
CA THR A 54 8.13 -23.09 -3.96
C THR A 54 9.37 -22.22 -4.16
N ASN A 55 9.55 -21.61 -5.32
CA ASN A 55 10.61 -20.65 -5.61
C ASN A 55 10.24 -19.74 -6.78
N GLY A 56 10.88 -18.56 -6.82
CA GLY A 56 10.60 -17.55 -7.84
C GLY A 56 11.00 -17.96 -9.27
N LYS A 57 11.95 -18.90 -9.44
CA LYS A 57 12.40 -19.31 -10.78
C LYS A 57 11.31 -20.11 -11.50
N GLU A 58 10.73 -21.11 -10.84
CA GLU A 58 9.63 -21.90 -11.42
C GLU A 58 8.41 -21.03 -11.70
N ALA A 59 8.10 -20.10 -10.79
CA ALA A 59 7.04 -19.13 -11.00
C ALA A 59 7.27 -18.26 -12.24
N LEU A 60 8.49 -17.74 -12.43
CA LEU A 60 8.85 -16.95 -13.61
C LEU A 60 8.73 -17.74 -14.92
N GLU A 61 9.16 -19.01 -14.93
CA GLU A 61 9.03 -19.88 -16.10
C GLU A 61 7.55 -20.11 -16.44
N TYR A 62 6.71 -20.33 -15.42
CA TYR A 62 5.26 -20.47 -15.60
C TYR A 62 4.60 -19.20 -16.13
N ILE A 63 4.89 -18.03 -15.56
CA ILE A 63 4.35 -16.74 -15.99
C ILE A 63 4.69 -16.44 -17.45
N ASN A 64 5.94 -16.70 -17.85
CA ASN A 64 6.37 -16.49 -19.23
C ASN A 64 5.64 -17.40 -20.24
N ALA A 65 5.16 -18.56 -19.81
CA ALA A 65 4.38 -19.49 -20.63
C ALA A 65 2.86 -19.22 -20.58
N HIS A 66 2.39 -18.45 -19.59
CA HIS A 66 0.97 -18.21 -19.32
C HIS A 66 0.72 -16.69 -19.14
N PRO A 67 0.64 -15.93 -20.25
CA PRO A 67 0.49 -14.48 -20.24
C PRO A 67 -0.84 -13.99 -19.65
N GLN A 68 -1.78 -14.90 -19.40
CA GLN A 68 -3.08 -14.64 -18.78
C GLN A 68 -3.03 -14.52 -17.24
N VAL A 69 -1.88 -14.71 -16.61
CA VAL A 69 -1.71 -14.51 -15.17
C VAL A 69 -1.84 -13.01 -14.85
N ASP A 70 -2.78 -12.66 -13.98
CA ASP A 70 -3.04 -11.27 -13.60
C ASP A 70 -2.28 -10.86 -12.33
N ILE A 71 -2.07 -11.81 -11.40
CA ILE A 71 -1.52 -11.52 -10.07
C ILE A 71 -0.45 -12.55 -9.67
N VAL A 72 0.63 -12.03 -9.12
CA VAL A 72 1.67 -12.82 -8.45
C VAL A 72 1.73 -12.44 -6.98
N MET A 73 1.31 -13.34 -6.10
CA MET A 73 1.46 -13.20 -4.65
C MET A 73 2.67 -14.02 -4.21
N THR A 74 3.73 -13.38 -3.73
CA THR A 74 5.02 -14.05 -3.48
C THR A 74 5.61 -13.72 -2.12
N ASP A 75 6.20 -14.73 -1.43
CA ASP A 75 7.12 -14.44 -0.34
C ASP A 75 8.34 -13.69 -0.89
N ILE A 76 8.96 -12.93 -0.02
CA ILE A 76 10.16 -12.16 -0.34
C ILE A 76 11.40 -13.04 -0.29
N GLN A 77 11.55 -13.81 0.79
CA GLN A 77 12.73 -14.66 0.99
C GLN A 77 12.44 -16.10 0.62
N MET A 78 12.96 -16.51 -0.50
CA MET A 78 12.86 -17.89 -0.97
C MET A 78 14.21 -18.35 -1.53
N PRO A 79 14.51 -19.67 -1.50
CA PRO A 79 15.70 -20.22 -2.13
C PRO A 79 15.61 -20.09 -3.66
N VAL A 80 16.74 -20.18 -4.33
CA VAL A 80 16.94 -20.16 -5.79
C VAL A 80 16.66 -18.79 -6.42
N MET A 81 15.49 -18.18 -6.17
CA MET A 81 15.10 -16.85 -6.62
C MET A 81 14.13 -16.25 -5.62
N THR A 82 14.48 -15.10 -5.08
CA THR A 82 13.67 -14.32 -4.16
C THR A 82 12.46 -13.68 -4.85
N GLY A 83 11.42 -13.31 -4.09
CA GLY A 83 10.27 -12.59 -4.62
C GLY A 83 10.66 -11.23 -5.23
N ILE A 84 11.69 -10.58 -4.68
CA ILE A 84 12.24 -9.33 -5.22
C ILE A 84 12.86 -9.57 -6.60
N GLU A 85 13.72 -10.59 -6.75
CA GLU A 85 14.32 -10.93 -8.04
C GLU A 85 13.26 -11.36 -9.05
N LEU A 86 12.21 -12.06 -8.61
CA LEU A 86 11.06 -12.42 -9.44
C LEU A 86 10.38 -11.15 -9.96
N SER A 87 9.99 -10.21 -9.09
CA SER A 87 9.32 -8.98 -9.50
C SER A 87 10.13 -8.15 -10.50
N GLN A 88 11.47 -8.07 -10.32
CA GLN A 88 12.37 -7.37 -11.24
C GLN A 88 12.49 -8.02 -12.63
N LYS A 89 12.21 -9.32 -12.71
CA LYS A 89 12.31 -10.07 -13.97
C LYS A 89 11.00 -10.21 -14.72
N LEU A 90 9.89 -9.80 -14.12
CA LEU A 90 8.60 -9.74 -14.80
C LEU A 90 8.66 -8.69 -15.91
N LYS A 91 8.39 -9.12 -17.16
CA LYS A 91 8.40 -8.26 -18.34
C LYS A 91 7.06 -7.61 -18.61
N ASN A 92 6.00 -8.18 -18.06
CA ASN A 92 4.64 -7.69 -18.23
C ASN A 92 4.31 -6.75 -17.06
N GLU A 93 4.26 -5.45 -17.33
CA GLU A 93 3.96 -4.41 -16.37
C GLU A 93 2.49 -4.43 -15.90
N ASP A 94 1.63 -5.18 -16.60
CA ASP A 94 0.23 -5.34 -16.22
C ASP A 94 0.02 -6.34 -15.08
N ILE A 95 1.01 -7.20 -14.81
CA ILE A 95 0.93 -8.17 -13.71
C ILE A 95 1.03 -7.44 -12.37
N ILE A 96 0.01 -7.64 -11.54
CA ILE A 96 0.00 -7.12 -10.17
C ILE A 96 0.88 -8.01 -9.29
N VAL A 97 1.86 -7.42 -8.61
CA VAL A 97 2.71 -8.13 -7.66
C VAL A 97 2.32 -7.77 -6.23
N ILE A 98 2.13 -8.79 -5.40
CA ILE A 98 1.86 -8.66 -3.97
C ILE A 98 2.96 -9.38 -3.21
N PHE A 99 3.66 -8.68 -2.32
CA PHE A 99 4.57 -9.34 -1.39
C PHE A 99 3.85 -9.74 -0.11
N PHE A 100 4.18 -10.91 0.43
CA PHE A 100 3.78 -11.30 1.77
C PHE A 100 4.98 -11.90 2.52
N SER A 101 5.24 -11.45 3.74
CA SER A 101 6.45 -11.83 4.46
C SER A 101 6.23 -11.90 5.97
N ALA A 102 7.00 -12.77 6.64
CA ALA A 102 7.05 -12.85 8.11
C ALA A 102 7.82 -11.68 8.75
N TYR A 103 8.61 -10.95 7.97
CA TYR A 103 9.47 -9.90 8.46
C TYR A 103 8.86 -8.52 8.21
N GLN A 104 8.82 -7.70 9.25
CA GLN A 104 8.59 -6.24 9.16
C GLN A 104 9.90 -5.53 8.80
N ASP A 105 10.70 -6.13 7.91
CA ASP A 105 12.00 -5.58 7.59
C ASP A 105 11.84 -4.47 6.56
N PHE A 106 12.32 -3.31 6.95
CA PHE A 106 12.23 -2.07 6.19
C PHE A 106 12.85 -2.18 4.78
N GLU A 107 13.96 -2.90 4.63
CA GLU A 107 14.63 -3.05 3.34
C GLU A 107 13.76 -3.78 2.31
N TYR A 108 12.90 -4.70 2.75
CA TYR A 108 11.99 -5.41 1.85
C TYR A 108 10.78 -4.58 1.43
N ALA A 109 10.26 -3.77 2.35
CA ALA A 109 9.20 -2.81 1.99
C ALA A 109 9.73 -1.76 1.00
N ARG A 110 10.97 -1.29 1.18
CA ARG A 110 11.64 -0.40 0.22
C ARG A 110 11.86 -1.05 -1.14
N ALA A 111 12.27 -2.31 -1.17
CA ALA A 111 12.42 -3.07 -2.42
C ALA A 111 11.07 -3.23 -3.13
N ALA A 112 9.96 -3.39 -2.39
CA ALA A 112 8.62 -3.45 -2.94
C ALA A 112 8.27 -2.19 -3.73
N ILE A 113 8.59 -0.99 -3.18
CA ILE A 113 8.31 0.29 -3.85
C ILE A 113 9.13 0.44 -5.13
N ILE A 114 10.44 0.18 -5.04
CA ILE A 114 11.37 0.34 -6.18
C ILE A 114 10.96 -0.59 -7.35
N ASN A 115 10.31 -1.72 -7.05
CA ASN A 115 9.93 -2.73 -8.04
C ASN A 115 8.44 -2.67 -8.43
N HIS A 116 7.75 -1.54 -8.21
CA HIS A 116 6.34 -1.34 -8.59
C HIS A 116 5.37 -2.39 -8.00
N VAL A 117 5.67 -2.91 -6.79
CA VAL A 117 4.81 -3.87 -6.11
C VAL A 117 3.55 -3.18 -5.63
N THR A 118 2.40 -3.74 -5.96
CA THR A 118 1.09 -3.12 -5.73
C THR A 118 0.66 -3.15 -4.26
N ASP A 119 1.04 -4.20 -3.51
CA ASP A 119 0.68 -4.32 -2.09
C ASP A 119 1.67 -5.19 -1.30
N TYR A 120 1.64 -5.05 0.03
CA TYR A 120 2.50 -5.79 0.96
C TYR A 120 1.68 -6.31 2.14
N LEU A 121 1.69 -7.63 2.36
CA LEU A 121 0.98 -8.30 3.44
C LEU A 121 1.96 -8.90 4.45
N ILE A 122 1.63 -8.82 5.73
CA ILE A 122 2.47 -9.37 6.82
C ILE A 122 1.92 -10.72 7.27
N LYS A 123 2.78 -11.74 7.35
CA LYS A 123 2.46 -13.05 7.95
C LYS A 123 2.41 -12.93 9.50
N PRO A 124 1.48 -13.58 10.21
CA PRO A 124 0.35 -14.34 9.67
C PRO A 124 -0.72 -13.43 9.09
N MET A 125 -1.13 -13.75 7.85
CA MET A 125 -2.11 -12.94 7.15
C MET A 125 -3.48 -13.06 7.80
N LYS A 126 -4.04 -11.92 8.21
CA LYS A 126 -5.39 -11.82 8.74
C LYS A 126 -6.38 -11.79 7.58
N TYR A 127 -7.54 -12.44 7.78
CA TYR A 127 -8.62 -12.45 6.79
C TYR A 127 -8.99 -11.05 6.31
N ASP A 128 -9.18 -10.09 7.25
CA ASP A 128 -9.55 -8.72 6.92
C ASP A 128 -8.50 -7.99 6.06
N ALA A 129 -7.21 -8.24 6.31
CA ALA A 129 -6.13 -7.65 5.53
C ALA A 129 -6.10 -8.21 4.10
N MET A 130 -6.28 -9.52 3.93
CA MET A 130 -6.38 -10.15 2.62
C MET A 130 -7.62 -9.67 1.87
N SER A 131 -8.79 -9.66 2.51
CA SER A 131 -10.03 -9.20 1.90
C SER A 131 -9.91 -7.77 1.39
N ALA A 132 -9.42 -6.84 2.22
CA ALA A 132 -9.22 -5.45 1.83
C ALA A 132 -8.21 -5.29 0.68
N CYS A 133 -7.13 -6.09 0.65
CA CYS A 133 -6.15 -6.11 -0.43
C CYS A 133 -6.81 -6.55 -1.75
N PHE A 134 -7.49 -7.69 -1.76
CA PHE A 134 -8.08 -8.25 -2.98
C PHE A 134 -9.29 -7.47 -3.48
N GLU A 135 -10.07 -6.82 -2.60
CA GLU A 135 -11.13 -5.88 -3.01
C GLU A 135 -10.56 -4.67 -3.77
N ARG A 136 -9.45 -4.08 -3.30
CA ARG A 136 -8.77 -2.98 -4.02
C ARG A 136 -8.23 -3.43 -5.37
N ILE A 137 -7.57 -4.59 -5.41
CA ILE A 137 -7.00 -5.14 -6.63
C ILE A 137 -8.11 -5.45 -7.64
N ARG A 138 -9.23 -6.04 -7.20
CA ARG A 138 -10.38 -6.29 -8.05
C ARG A 138 -10.88 -5.01 -8.72
N LYS A 139 -11.06 -3.95 -7.93
CA LYS A 139 -11.48 -2.66 -8.45
C LYS A 139 -10.50 -2.12 -9.50
N THR A 140 -9.20 -2.22 -9.25
CA THR A 140 -8.15 -1.78 -10.19
C THR A 140 -8.21 -2.57 -11.50
N LEU A 141 -8.36 -3.90 -11.43
CA LEU A 141 -8.45 -4.74 -12.62
C LEU A 141 -9.74 -4.50 -13.41
N ASP A 142 -10.88 -4.36 -12.72
CA ASP A 142 -12.17 -4.02 -13.36
C ASP A 142 -12.14 -2.65 -14.06
N GLU A 143 -11.41 -1.68 -13.51
CA GLU A 143 -11.20 -0.35 -14.14
C GLU A 143 -10.30 -0.46 -15.37
N ARG A 144 -9.28 -1.33 -15.35
CA ARG A 144 -8.43 -1.63 -16.52
C ARG A 144 -9.27 -2.22 -17.66
N GLU A 145 -10.10 -3.21 -17.39
CA GLU A 145 -10.94 -3.86 -18.41
C GLU A 145 -11.95 -2.89 -19.06
N LYS A 146 -12.48 -1.93 -18.31
CA LYS A 146 -13.45 -0.94 -18.83
C LYS A 146 -12.81 0.15 -19.71
N GLY A 147 -11.51 0.10 -19.94
CA GLY A 147 -10.79 1.13 -20.72
C GLY A 147 -10.74 2.50 -20.04
N HIS A 148 -11.13 2.60 -18.77
CA HIS A 148 -11.02 3.81 -17.94
C HIS A 148 -9.68 3.85 -17.21
N TYR A 149 -8.83 2.87 -17.46
CA TYR A 149 -7.50 2.84 -16.91
C TYR A 149 -6.63 3.84 -17.67
N LEU A 150 -6.46 5.00 -17.10
CA LEU A 150 -5.19 5.71 -17.26
C LEU A 150 -4.17 4.80 -16.58
N PRO A 151 -3.10 4.33 -17.28
CA PRO A 151 -2.01 3.68 -16.59
C PRO A 151 -1.71 4.53 -15.37
N TYR A 152 -1.41 3.92 -14.23
CA TYR A 152 -0.66 4.58 -13.19
C TYR A 152 0.66 4.99 -13.87
N GLU A 153 0.57 6.04 -14.67
CA GLU A 153 1.70 6.91 -14.84
C GLU A 153 1.96 7.32 -13.40
N ALA A 154 3.02 6.77 -12.83
CA ALA A 154 3.80 7.54 -11.89
C ALA A 154 3.96 8.86 -12.63
N ASN A 155 2.96 9.75 -12.46
CA ASN A 155 3.11 11.12 -12.89
C ASN A 155 4.41 11.52 -12.23
N ALA A 156 5.42 11.66 -13.06
CA ALA A 156 6.68 12.29 -12.76
C ALA A 156 6.51 13.81 -12.52
N ASP A 157 5.40 14.19 -11.96
CA ASP A 157 5.23 15.21 -10.97
C ASP A 157 5.15 14.47 -9.63
N GLU A 158 6.35 14.09 -9.15
CA GLU A 158 6.65 13.67 -7.80
C GLU A 158 6.02 14.62 -6.77
N ALA A 159 4.72 14.55 -6.60
CA ALA A 159 4.17 14.81 -5.30
C ALA A 159 4.47 13.53 -4.49
N ASP A 160 5.77 13.41 -4.13
CA ASP A 160 6.29 12.47 -3.17
C ASP A 160 5.20 12.18 -2.14
N TYR A 161 4.84 10.89 -1.93
CA TYR A 161 3.83 10.50 -0.95
C TYR A 161 4.05 11.22 0.39
N VAL A 162 5.31 11.56 0.71
CA VAL A 162 5.71 12.38 1.85
C VAL A 162 5.08 13.76 1.76
N THR A 163 5.06 14.37 0.58
CA THR A 163 4.41 15.68 0.36
C THR A 163 2.90 15.57 0.50
N ILE A 164 2.26 14.54 -0.04
CA ILE A 164 0.81 14.29 0.12
C ILE A 164 0.47 14.12 1.59
N VAL A 165 1.20 13.25 2.31
CA VAL A 165 0.99 13.00 3.75
C VAL A 165 1.25 14.24 4.59
N LYS A 166 2.32 15.00 4.31
CA LYS A 166 2.60 16.26 5.01
C LYS A 166 1.52 17.31 4.77
N ASN A 167 1.01 17.43 3.55
CA ASN A 167 -0.09 18.34 3.22
C ASN A 167 -1.39 17.93 3.92
N TYR A 168 -1.73 16.64 3.92
CA TYR A 168 -2.86 16.13 4.68
C TYR A 168 -2.76 16.46 6.17
N ILE A 169 -1.60 16.21 6.80
CA ILE A 169 -1.40 16.55 8.22
C ILE A 169 -1.56 18.05 8.44
N LYS A 170 -1.05 18.91 7.55
CA LYS A 170 -1.16 20.36 7.68
C LYS A 170 -2.60 20.88 7.49
N SER A 171 -3.38 20.26 6.59
CA SER A 171 -4.75 20.67 6.32
C SER A 171 -5.75 20.17 7.37
N ASP A 172 -5.51 19.00 7.95
CA ASP A 172 -6.47 18.33 8.86
C ASP A 172 -5.83 17.88 10.18
N TYR A 173 -4.85 18.63 10.68
CA TYR A 173 -4.09 18.27 11.90
C TYR A 173 -4.98 18.00 13.12
N LYS A 174 -6.19 18.53 13.18
CA LYS A 174 -7.14 18.30 14.29
C LYS A 174 -7.54 16.83 14.37
N THR A 175 -7.88 16.22 13.24
CA THR A 175 -8.45 14.86 13.14
C THR A 175 -7.54 13.87 12.41
N ALA A 176 -6.38 14.31 11.91
CA ALA A 176 -5.47 13.47 11.14
C ALA A 176 -5.09 12.18 11.87
N THR A 177 -5.23 11.06 11.17
CA THR A 177 -4.82 9.72 11.63
C THR A 177 -3.89 9.07 10.64
N LEU A 178 -3.11 8.10 11.11
CA LEU A 178 -2.21 7.32 10.26
C LEU A 178 -2.99 6.50 9.23
N GLU A 179 -4.14 5.97 9.63
CA GLU A 179 -5.02 5.15 8.78
C GLU A 179 -5.57 5.96 7.62
N ALA A 180 -6.06 7.18 7.88
CA ALA A 180 -6.57 8.07 6.84
C ALA A 180 -5.44 8.54 5.90
N ALA A 181 -4.27 8.87 6.44
CA ALA A 181 -3.10 9.22 5.64
C ALA A 181 -2.65 8.06 4.75
N ALA A 182 -2.66 6.82 5.27
CA ALA A 182 -2.30 5.64 4.52
C ALA A 182 -3.28 5.37 3.37
N SER A 183 -4.58 5.57 3.62
CA SER A 183 -5.60 5.46 2.58
C SER A 183 -5.43 6.47 1.45
N LEU A 184 -5.00 7.70 1.74
CA LEU A 184 -4.77 8.76 0.74
C LEU A 184 -3.64 8.41 -0.23
N VAL A 185 -2.62 7.68 0.24
CA VAL A 185 -1.46 7.28 -0.55
C VAL A 185 -1.50 5.79 -0.92
N HIS A 186 -2.65 5.15 -0.71
CA HIS A 186 -2.88 3.72 -0.98
C HIS A 186 -1.89 2.77 -0.29
N TYR A 187 -1.40 3.15 0.90
CA TYR A 187 -0.48 2.36 1.71
C TYR A 187 -1.20 1.69 2.88
N SER A 188 -0.64 0.58 3.40
CA SER A 188 -1.06 0.10 4.71
C SER A 188 -0.56 1.04 5.82
N PRO A 189 -1.29 1.21 6.95
CA PRO A 189 -0.83 2.05 8.05
C PRO A 189 0.55 1.66 8.61
N ALA A 190 0.83 0.37 8.72
CA ALA A 190 2.12 -0.14 9.16
C ALA A 190 3.25 0.26 8.20
N TYR A 191 2.99 0.12 6.90
CA TYR A 191 3.91 0.52 5.87
C TYR A 191 4.17 2.03 5.87
N LEU A 192 3.10 2.86 5.83
CA LEU A 192 3.25 4.31 5.86
C LEU A 192 4.03 4.77 7.09
N SER A 193 3.79 4.17 8.27
CA SER A 193 4.51 4.52 9.51
C SER A 193 6.02 4.32 9.38
N SER A 194 6.44 3.21 8.76
CA SER A 194 7.86 2.89 8.56
C SER A 194 8.49 3.75 7.46
N ALA A 195 7.86 3.82 6.30
CA ALA A 195 8.34 4.58 5.15
C ALA A 195 8.47 6.07 5.48
N PHE A 196 7.43 6.67 6.06
CA PHE A 196 7.44 8.09 6.43
C PHE A 196 8.55 8.43 7.42
N LYS A 197 8.81 7.56 8.41
CA LYS A 197 9.92 7.75 9.36
C LYS A 197 11.27 7.70 8.69
N THR A 198 11.44 6.82 7.72
CA THR A 198 12.72 6.67 7.01
C THR A 198 13.01 7.85 6.11
N ASP A 199 12.03 8.25 5.31
CA ASP A 199 12.24 9.28 4.28
C ASP A 199 12.25 10.69 4.87
N THR A 200 11.57 10.89 6.02
CA THR A 200 11.52 12.20 6.70
C THR A 200 12.42 12.30 7.93
N GLY A 201 12.94 11.18 8.42
CA GLY A 201 13.68 11.10 9.69
C GLY A 201 12.81 11.18 10.94
N VAL A 202 11.50 11.41 10.81
CA VAL A 202 10.56 11.56 11.93
C VAL A 202 9.33 10.68 11.74
N SER A 203 8.77 10.13 12.83
CA SER A 203 7.53 9.35 12.73
C SER A 203 6.33 10.24 12.37
N PHE A 204 5.28 9.64 11.75
CA PHE A 204 4.02 10.32 11.47
C PHE A 204 3.46 11.05 12.71
N SER A 205 3.40 10.34 13.85
CA SER A 205 2.91 10.93 15.11
C SER A 205 3.76 12.09 15.60
N ARG A 206 5.09 12.03 15.39
CA ARG A 206 6.00 13.13 15.76
C ARG A 206 5.80 14.34 14.86
N TYR A 207 5.60 14.13 13.56
CA TYR A 207 5.33 15.20 12.61
C TYR A 207 3.94 15.85 12.87
N LEU A 208 2.92 15.03 13.15
CA LEU A 208 1.60 15.53 13.56
C LEU A 208 1.67 16.37 14.85
N LEU A 209 2.44 15.89 15.85
CA LEU A 209 2.69 16.64 17.08
C LEU A 209 3.33 18.00 16.77
N GLN A 210 4.35 18.04 15.94
CA GLN A 210 5.01 19.28 15.51
C GLN A 210 4.01 20.25 14.92
N VAL A 211 3.21 19.85 13.93
CA VAL A 211 2.21 20.71 13.28
C VAL A 211 1.20 21.25 14.30
N ARG A 212 0.71 20.38 15.20
CA ARG A 212 -0.21 20.81 16.29
C ARG A 212 0.41 21.83 17.23
N MET A 213 1.68 21.67 17.57
CA MET A 213 2.40 22.62 18.44
C MET A 213 2.64 23.96 17.74
N GLU A 214 2.98 23.96 16.46
CA GLU A 214 3.13 25.17 15.66
C GLU A 214 1.80 25.94 15.56
N GLN A 215 0.70 25.25 15.30
CA GLN A 215 -0.64 25.86 15.27
C GLN A 215 -1.07 26.39 16.63
N ALA A 216 -0.82 25.65 17.72
CA ALA A 216 -1.11 26.12 19.07
C ALA A 216 -0.32 27.39 19.40
N MET A 217 0.96 27.46 19.04
CA MET A 217 1.80 28.64 19.24
C MET A 217 1.25 29.86 18.50
N GLN A 218 0.79 29.69 17.25
CA GLN A 218 0.17 30.78 16.49
C GLN A 218 -1.12 31.29 17.17
N MET A 219 -1.99 30.37 17.62
CA MET A 219 -3.25 30.73 18.28
C MET A 219 -3.02 31.39 19.63
N LEU A 220 -1.98 31.04 20.38
CA LEU A 220 -1.60 31.66 21.65
C LEU A 220 -1.21 33.15 21.51
N SER A 221 -0.85 33.59 20.30
CA SER A 221 -0.57 35.01 20.02
C SER A 221 -1.81 35.88 20.06
N ASP A 222 -2.98 35.29 19.87
CA ASP A 222 -4.27 35.98 19.99
C ASP A 222 -4.84 35.83 21.42
N ARG A 223 -4.73 36.87 22.21
CA ARG A 223 -5.22 36.91 23.61
C ARG A 223 -6.75 36.80 23.74
N SER A 224 -7.50 36.89 22.66
CA SER A 224 -8.96 36.76 22.67
C SER A 224 -9.42 35.32 22.74
N VAL A 225 -8.57 34.36 22.31
CA VAL A 225 -8.89 32.93 22.26
C VAL A 225 -8.56 32.29 23.61
N LYS A 226 -9.51 31.55 24.17
CA LYS A 226 -9.28 30.84 25.41
C LYS A 226 -8.48 29.56 25.22
N PHE A 227 -7.64 29.22 26.18
CA PHE A 227 -6.73 28.08 26.06
C PHE A 227 -7.43 26.75 25.79
N TYR A 228 -8.63 26.51 26.32
CA TYR A 228 -9.38 25.29 26.03
C TYR A 228 -9.89 25.24 24.58
N GLU A 229 -10.17 26.39 23.96
CA GLU A 229 -10.56 26.49 22.56
C GLU A 229 -9.37 26.19 21.67
N ILE A 230 -8.17 26.65 22.04
CA ILE A 230 -6.92 26.30 21.36
C ILE A 230 -6.68 24.80 21.45
N ALA A 231 -6.86 24.20 22.63
CA ALA A 231 -6.68 22.76 22.82
C ALA A 231 -7.62 21.95 21.90
N ASP A 232 -8.89 22.31 21.84
CA ASP A 232 -9.85 21.65 20.95
C ASP A 232 -9.48 21.86 19.47
N ALA A 233 -9.13 23.08 19.09
CA ALA A 233 -8.76 23.41 17.70
C ALA A 233 -7.55 22.60 17.20
N VAL A 234 -6.58 22.31 18.08
CA VAL A 234 -5.40 21.51 17.70
C VAL A 234 -5.54 20.00 18.02
N GLY A 235 -6.77 19.54 18.30
CA GLY A 235 -7.10 18.12 18.42
C GLY A 235 -6.80 17.49 19.77
N TYR A 236 -6.81 18.27 20.86
CA TYR A 236 -6.70 17.78 22.24
C TYR A 236 -8.03 17.90 22.98
N LEU A 237 -8.65 16.75 23.29
CA LEU A 237 -9.87 16.71 24.11
C LEU A 237 -9.64 17.24 25.54
N ASN A 238 -8.41 17.13 26.05
CA ASN A 238 -8.05 17.60 27.38
C ASN A 238 -6.92 18.64 27.30
N PRO A 239 -7.17 19.91 27.73
CA PRO A 239 -6.16 20.97 27.70
C PRO A 239 -4.87 20.63 28.45
N LYS A 240 -4.93 19.78 29.51
CA LYS A 240 -3.73 19.34 30.25
C LYS A 240 -2.77 18.56 29.37
N ASN A 241 -3.28 17.82 28.39
CA ASN A 241 -2.44 17.09 27.44
C ASN A 241 -1.72 18.05 26.47
N LEU A 242 -2.39 19.10 26.02
CA LEU A 242 -1.73 20.17 25.26
C LEU A 242 -0.63 20.82 26.09
N THR A 243 -0.91 21.22 27.34
CA THR A 243 0.10 21.83 28.22
C THR A 243 1.35 20.96 28.38
N ARG A 244 1.15 19.66 28.62
CA ARG A 244 2.25 18.72 28.76
C ARG A 244 3.10 18.62 27.48
N ASN A 245 2.45 18.37 26.33
CA ASN A 245 3.13 18.21 25.06
C ASN A 245 3.80 19.51 24.59
N PHE A 246 3.17 20.67 24.86
CA PHE A 246 3.73 21.98 24.54
C PHE A 246 5.00 22.26 25.34
N LYS A 247 4.97 21.97 26.66
CA LYS A 247 6.15 22.09 27.52
C LYS A 247 7.27 21.14 27.11
N GLU A 248 6.92 19.91 26.74
CA GLU A 248 7.90 18.92 26.25
C GLU A 248 8.53 19.35 24.93
N TYR A 249 7.75 19.98 24.05
CA TYR A 249 8.20 20.40 22.71
C TYR A 249 9.01 21.71 22.74
N TYR A 250 8.52 22.74 23.45
CA TYR A 250 9.13 24.08 23.47
C TYR A 250 9.94 24.37 24.74
N GLY A 251 9.90 23.54 25.76
CA GLY A 251 10.57 23.77 27.05
C GLY A 251 9.87 24.77 27.96
N ILE A 252 8.80 25.44 27.49
CA ILE A 252 8.02 26.46 28.21
C ILE A 252 6.55 26.04 28.27
N THR A 253 5.81 26.61 29.24
CA THR A 253 4.34 26.45 29.31
C THR A 253 3.65 27.41 28.35
N PRO A 254 2.50 26.98 27.75
CA PRO A 254 1.70 27.84 26.89
C PRO A 254 1.11 29.04 27.63
#